data_d3b24a41d9e976423f89c8947cc058ae
#
_entry.id   d3b24a41d9e976423f89c8947cc058ae
#
_cell.length_a   1.000
_cell.length_b   1.000
_cell.length_c   1.000
_cell.angle_alpha   90.00
_cell.angle_beta   90.00
_cell.angle_gamma   90.00
#
_symmetry.space_group_name_H-M   'P 1'
#
loop_
_entity.id
_entity.type
_entity.pdbx_description
1 polymer ?
#
loop_
_entity_poly.entity_id
_entity_poly.type
_entity_poly.pdbx_seq_one_letter_code
_entity_poly.pdbx_strand_id
1 'polypeptide(L)'
;MYFKESKGFPKDFLWGSASAAYQVEGAWAEDGKKPSVWDKFVRIPGKTFKATTGDKAVDHYHMYKEDVRLMGEMGLKTYRFSIAWSRIYPDGNGQVNEKGLQFYDDLIDECLKYNIVPMVTVYHWDLPQALEDQYHGWEDRRIVDDFVNYATTLFKRYGDRVKHWIILNEQNVFTGHGWMLAKHPPGKFKDMKTYYQVNHHAFMAHAKSVLALKELYPDALVGSSFAYGPAYAVSDKPEDQMACVDYEDLKSYYWMDVYAYGRYPRSAMKYLESLGVAPHFEEGDLEILKAAAAKVDFMGVNYYKTCSIEYNPLDGVDSLGGENNTGKKGTAEMEGVPGMYKVPANTNLPTTDWDWTIDPMGLRFACRKITSRYDLPIVISENGLGAFDKLEDGQIHDSYRIEYLRNHIEELKKACDDGCRILAYCTWSYTDLLSWLNGYQKRYGFVYVDRDEDENSGTLKRIPKDSYYWYKKVIETNGEEL
;
A
#
# COMPACT_ATOMS: atom_id res chain seq x y z
N MET A 1 -4.64 12.34 24.86
CA MET A 1 -4.29 13.44 25.78
C MET A 1 -4.84 14.74 25.20
N TYR A 2 -5.12 15.72 26.02
CA TYR A 2 -5.53 17.06 25.60
C TYR A 2 -4.32 18.01 25.74
N PHE A 3 -3.98 18.71 24.69
CA PHE A 3 -2.94 19.73 24.69
C PHE A 3 -3.58 21.09 24.54
N LYS A 4 -3.16 22.05 25.37
CA LYS A 4 -3.72 23.43 25.40
C LYS A 4 -3.47 24.17 24.09
N GLU A 5 -2.32 23.87 23.44
CA GLU A 5 -1.91 24.46 22.18
C GLU A 5 -1.41 23.32 21.27
N SER A 6 -1.88 23.26 20.02
CA SER A 6 -1.36 22.38 19.00
C SER A 6 -0.16 23.04 18.33
N LYS A 7 0.91 22.26 18.10
CA LYS A 7 2.08 22.72 17.34
C LYS A 7 1.88 22.59 15.84
N GLY A 8 0.83 21.89 15.42
CA GLY A 8 0.58 21.60 14.01
C GLY A 8 1.59 20.65 13.39
N PHE A 9 1.61 20.62 12.07
CA PHE A 9 2.56 19.81 11.32
C PHE A 9 3.97 20.47 11.25
N PRO A 10 5.05 19.68 11.17
CA PRO A 10 6.40 20.22 10.93
C PRO A 10 6.43 21.09 9.66
N LYS A 11 7.33 22.09 9.62
CA LYS A 11 7.45 22.99 8.45
C LYS A 11 7.92 22.29 7.17
N ASP A 12 8.66 21.21 7.32
CA ASP A 12 9.19 20.34 6.25
C ASP A 12 8.27 19.12 5.99
N PHE A 13 7.04 19.14 6.50
CA PHE A 13 6.06 18.08 6.30
C PHE A 13 5.73 17.89 4.82
N LEU A 14 5.77 16.64 4.36
CA LEU A 14 5.54 16.31 2.95
C LEU A 14 4.06 15.98 2.70
N TRP A 15 3.30 16.97 2.28
CA TRP A 15 1.94 16.79 1.77
C TRP A 15 1.98 16.13 0.40
N GLY A 16 1.44 14.94 0.28
CA GLY A 16 1.58 14.13 -0.91
C GLY A 16 0.30 13.46 -1.40
N SER A 17 0.47 12.77 -2.51
CA SER A 17 -0.50 11.81 -3.02
C SER A 17 0.21 10.65 -3.67
N ALA A 18 -0.48 9.53 -3.84
CA ALA A 18 0.11 8.28 -4.28
C ALA A 18 -0.57 7.69 -5.53
N SER A 19 0.15 6.80 -6.20
CA SER A 19 -0.36 5.90 -7.25
C SER A 19 0.47 4.61 -7.30
N ALA A 20 0.02 3.64 -8.11
CA ALA A 20 0.78 2.43 -8.43
C ALA A 20 0.81 2.20 -9.94
N ALA A 21 1.95 1.75 -10.44
CA ALA A 21 2.23 1.61 -11.88
C ALA A 21 1.12 0.86 -12.63
N TYR A 22 0.78 -0.35 -12.19
CA TYR A 22 -0.25 -1.16 -12.85
C TYR A 22 -1.63 -0.50 -12.89
N GLN A 23 -1.97 0.29 -11.86
CA GLN A 23 -3.28 0.90 -11.72
C GLN A 23 -3.45 2.18 -12.54
N VAL A 24 -2.36 2.83 -12.95
CA VAL A 24 -2.43 4.13 -13.64
C VAL A 24 -1.75 4.17 -15.00
N GLU A 25 -0.66 3.42 -15.23
CA GLU A 25 0.18 3.62 -16.41
C GLU A 25 -0.50 3.24 -17.73
N GLY A 26 -1.09 2.05 -17.81
CA GLY A 26 -1.45 1.47 -19.09
C GLY A 26 -0.21 1.09 -19.91
N ALA A 27 -0.28 1.25 -21.24
CA ALA A 27 0.84 0.94 -22.14
C ALA A 27 1.48 -0.44 -21.84
N TRP A 28 0.63 -1.43 -21.57
CA TRP A 28 1.00 -2.72 -20.97
C TRP A 28 1.96 -3.56 -21.86
N ALA A 29 2.01 -3.30 -23.14
CA ALA A 29 2.86 -3.99 -24.13
C ALA A 29 3.68 -3.02 -24.99
N GLU A 30 3.85 -1.77 -24.53
CA GLU A 30 4.58 -0.74 -25.27
C GLU A 30 6.03 -0.62 -24.80
N ASP A 31 6.89 -0.13 -25.68
CA ASP A 31 8.30 0.17 -25.43
C ASP A 31 9.08 -0.96 -24.76
N GLY A 32 8.75 -2.20 -25.13
CA GLY A 32 9.45 -3.40 -24.66
C GLY A 32 8.98 -3.96 -23.33
N LYS A 33 7.97 -3.34 -22.66
CA LYS A 33 7.34 -3.93 -21.49
C LYS A 33 6.71 -5.27 -21.84
N LYS A 34 6.90 -6.28 -20.99
CA LYS A 34 6.23 -7.59 -21.07
C LYS A 34 5.19 -7.74 -19.94
N PRO A 35 4.32 -8.75 -20.03
CA PRO A 35 3.26 -8.94 -19.03
C PRO A 35 3.79 -9.11 -17.60
N SER A 36 3.09 -8.51 -16.65
CA SER A 36 3.15 -8.84 -15.24
C SER A 36 2.16 -9.96 -14.89
N VAL A 37 2.25 -10.49 -13.69
CA VAL A 37 1.28 -11.48 -13.18
C VAL A 37 -0.15 -10.92 -13.17
N TRP A 38 -0.34 -9.62 -13.00
CA TRP A 38 -1.66 -8.97 -13.06
C TRP A 38 -2.22 -8.95 -14.49
N ASP A 39 -1.40 -8.73 -15.51
CA ASP A 39 -1.84 -8.76 -16.90
C ASP A 39 -2.45 -10.11 -17.29
N LYS A 40 -1.94 -11.22 -16.74
CA LYS A 40 -2.55 -12.55 -16.91
C LYS A 40 -3.75 -12.80 -16.00
N PHE A 41 -3.65 -12.40 -14.74
CA PHE A 41 -4.67 -12.71 -13.73
C PHE A 41 -6.03 -12.06 -14.03
N VAL A 42 -6.04 -10.80 -14.47
CA VAL A 42 -7.28 -10.08 -14.81
C VAL A 42 -8.04 -10.71 -16.00
N ARG A 43 -7.35 -11.48 -16.84
CA ARG A 43 -7.94 -12.19 -17.97
C ARG A 43 -8.63 -13.50 -17.58
N ILE A 44 -8.50 -13.94 -16.33
CA ILE A 44 -9.23 -15.10 -15.81
C ILE A 44 -10.67 -14.66 -15.52
N PRO A 45 -11.69 -15.34 -16.10
CA PRO A 45 -13.08 -14.95 -15.89
C PRO A 45 -13.48 -14.84 -14.41
N GLY A 46 -14.13 -13.74 -14.05
CA GLY A 46 -14.64 -13.50 -12.69
C GLY A 46 -13.61 -12.99 -11.67
N LYS A 47 -12.36 -12.76 -12.05
CA LYS A 47 -11.33 -12.25 -11.13
C LYS A 47 -11.43 -10.74 -10.88
N THR A 48 -11.93 -9.97 -11.83
CA THR A 48 -12.12 -8.52 -11.69
C THR A 48 -13.55 -8.11 -12.02
N PHE A 49 -14.00 -7.01 -11.44
CA PHE A 49 -15.32 -6.45 -11.72
C PHE A 49 -15.46 -6.14 -13.21
N LYS A 50 -16.49 -6.68 -13.85
CA LYS A 50 -16.75 -6.55 -15.30
C LYS A 50 -15.56 -6.89 -16.20
N ALA A 51 -14.67 -7.77 -15.76
CA ALA A 51 -13.47 -8.17 -16.49
C ALA A 51 -12.54 -6.99 -16.84
N THR A 52 -12.48 -5.98 -16.00
CA THR A 52 -11.60 -4.82 -16.20
C THR A 52 -10.13 -5.21 -16.18
N THR A 53 -9.35 -4.54 -17.01
CA THR A 53 -7.89 -4.73 -17.16
C THR A 53 -7.12 -3.44 -16.88
N GLY A 54 -5.81 -3.57 -16.68
CA GLY A 54 -4.88 -2.44 -16.61
C GLY A 54 -4.25 -2.06 -17.96
N ASP A 55 -4.73 -2.62 -19.07
CA ASP A 55 -4.08 -2.48 -20.38
C ASP A 55 -3.91 -1.02 -20.81
N LYS A 56 -4.95 -0.22 -20.60
CA LYS A 56 -4.92 1.22 -20.80
C LYS A 56 -4.84 2.00 -19.47
N ALA A 57 -5.36 1.40 -18.40
CA ALA A 57 -5.51 2.04 -17.09
C ALA A 57 -6.06 3.47 -17.23
N VAL A 58 -5.40 4.48 -16.69
CA VAL A 58 -5.75 5.89 -16.94
C VAL A 58 -4.73 6.57 -17.85
N ASP A 59 -3.93 5.77 -18.54
CA ASP A 59 -2.95 6.21 -19.55
C ASP A 59 -1.91 7.22 -19.00
N HIS A 60 -1.52 7.02 -17.75
CA HIS A 60 -0.50 7.86 -17.12
C HIS A 60 0.85 7.80 -17.87
N TYR A 61 1.14 6.66 -18.53
CA TYR A 61 2.35 6.49 -19.32
C TYR A 61 2.52 7.59 -20.38
N HIS A 62 1.43 7.96 -21.07
CA HIS A 62 1.44 9.04 -22.08
C HIS A 62 1.06 10.39 -21.47
N MET A 63 0.31 10.41 -20.37
CA MET A 63 -0.28 11.63 -19.78
C MET A 63 0.51 12.15 -18.56
N TYR A 64 1.66 11.55 -18.20
CA TYR A 64 2.38 11.91 -16.99
C TYR A 64 2.72 13.41 -16.88
N LYS A 65 3.05 14.07 -17.99
CA LYS A 65 3.35 15.51 -18.00
C LYS A 65 2.15 16.35 -17.57
N GLU A 66 0.96 15.98 -18.06
CA GLU A 66 -0.30 16.66 -17.68
C GLU A 66 -0.63 16.37 -16.21
N ASP A 67 -0.50 15.11 -15.80
CA ASP A 67 -0.77 14.70 -14.42
C ASP A 67 0.18 15.42 -13.45
N VAL A 68 1.47 15.47 -13.73
CA VAL A 68 2.48 16.15 -12.87
C VAL A 68 2.31 17.67 -12.92
N ARG A 69 1.92 18.26 -14.06
CA ARG A 69 1.57 19.68 -14.15
C ARG A 69 0.43 20.04 -13.18
N LEU A 70 -0.63 19.25 -13.18
CA LEU A 70 -1.76 19.44 -12.26
C LEU A 70 -1.35 19.23 -10.79
N MET A 71 -0.44 18.27 -10.50
CA MET A 71 0.15 18.10 -9.15
C MET A 71 0.90 19.36 -8.72
N GLY A 72 1.69 19.94 -9.62
CA GLY A 72 2.41 21.20 -9.38
C GLY A 72 1.47 22.37 -9.12
N GLU A 73 0.38 22.49 -9.88
CA GLU A 73 -0.67 23.52 -9.69
C GLU A 73 -1.43 23.35 -8.37
N MET A 74 -1.61 22.12 -7.90
CA MET A 74 -2.12 21.82 -6.56
C MET A 74 -1.13 22.23 -5.47
N GLY A 75 0.17 22.31 -5.76
CA GLY A 75 1.23 22.61 -4.81
C GLY A 75 1.73 21.37 -4.05
N LEU A 76 1.53 20.18 -4.60
CA LEU A 76 1.94 18.91 -4.00
C LEU A 76 3.43 18.94 -3.64
N LYS A 77 3.80 18.46 -2.45
CA LYS A 77 5.18 18.43 -1.98
C LYS A 77 5.89 17.12 -2.28
N THR A 78 5.15 16.01 -2.32
CA THR A 78 5.70 14.71 -2.71
C THR A 78 4.68 13.93 -3.54
N TYR A 79 5.19 13.19 -4.51
CA TYR A 79 4.42 12.20 -5.27
C TYR A 79 5.01 10.82 -5.04
N ARG A 80 4.20 9.92 -4.44
CA ARG A 80 4.55 8.53 -4.29
C ARG A 80 4.05 7.73 -5.48
N PHE A 81 4.94 7.07 -6.19
CA PHE A 81 4.60 6.20 -7.32
C PHE A 81 5.44 4.93 -7.30
N SER A 82 4.98 3.87 -7.95
CA SER A 82 5.76 2.66 -8.09
C SER A 82 6.38 2.53 -9.48
N ILE A 83 7.42 1.72 -9.58
CA ILE A 83 8.07 1.37 -10.84
C ILE A 83 7.64 -0.03 -11.25
N ALA A 84 7.17 -0.20 -12.48
CA ALA A 84 6.77 -1.50 -13.01
C ALA A 84 8.02 -2.35 -13.31
N TRP A 85 8.22 -3.44 -12.55
CA TRP A 85 9.37 -4.32 -12.72
C TRP A 85 9.49 -4.86 -14.15
N SER A 86 8.37 -5.32 -14.75
CA SER A 86 8.35 -5.84 -16.12
C SER A 86 8.61 -4.80 -17.22
N ARG A 87 8.59 -3.49 -16.86
CA ARG A 87 9.01 -2.41 -17.76
C ARG A 87 10.52 -2.24 -17.76
N ILE A 88 11.18 -2.50 -16.62
CA ILE A 88 12.63 -2.41 -16.45
C ILE A 88 13.34 -3.69 -16.89
N TYR A 89 12.83 -4.83 -16.45
CA TYR A 89 13.30 -6.17 -16.82
C TYR A 89 12.13 -6.96 -17.41
N PRO A 90 11.92 -6.92 -18.73
CA PRO A 90 10.77 -7.57 -19.35
C PRO A 90 10.67 -9.08 -19.07
N ASP A 91 11.81 -9.76 -18.93
CA ASP A 91 11.92 -11.18 -18.56
C ASP A 91 12.15 -11.39 -17.04
N GLY A 92 12.03 -10.32 -16.25
CA GLY A 92 12.20 -10.32 -14.81
C GLY A 92 13.65 -10.17 -14.34
N ASN A 93 14.59 -10.61 -15.13
CA ASN A 93 16.03 -10.51 -14.94
C ASN A 93 16.75 -10.41 -16.31
N GLY A 94 18.09 -10.48 -16.33
CA GLY A 94 18.88 -10.48 -17.55
C GLY A 94 19.04 -9.10 -18.17
N GLN A 95 18.47 -8.87 -19.35
CA GLN A 95 18.67 -7.61 -20.07
C GLN A 95 17.73 -6.51 -19.61
N VAL A 96 18.30 -5.35 -19.26
CA VAL A 96 17.58 -4.13 -18.92
C VAL A 96 16.91 -3.53 -20.16
N ASN A 97 15.69 -3.05 -20.01
CA ASN A 97 14.98 -2.27 -21.01
C ASN A 97 15.23 -0.77 -20.80
N GLU A 98 16.10 -0.19 -21.60
CA GLU A 98 16.49 1.22 -21.48
C GLU A 98 15.32 2.19 -21.71
N LYS A 99 14.34 1.85 -22.56
CA LYS A 99 13.14 2.67 -22.74
C LYS A 99 12.29 2.72 -21.47
N GLY A 100 12.21 1.61 -20.74
CA GLY A 100 11.53 1.58 -19.44
C GLY A 100 12.23 2.44 -18.40
N LEU A 101 13.57 2.39 -18.33
CA LEU A 101 14.34 3.29 -17.45
C LEU A 101 14.13 4.74 -17.84
N GLN A 102 14.15 5.08 -19.13
CA GLN A 102 13.98 6.45 -19.61
C GLN A 102 12.61 7.04 -19.23
N PHE A 103 11.54 6.25 -19.29
CA PHE A 103 10.20 6.72 -18.87
C PHE A 103 10.21 7.22 -17.42
N TYR A 104 10.85 6.49 -16.50
CA TYR A 104 10.92 6.93 -15.10
C TYR A 104 11.95 8.04 -14.88
N ASP A 105 13.02 8.15 -15.67
CA ASP A 105 13.85 9.35 -15.68
C ASP A 105 13.01 10.59 -15.99
N ASP A 106 12.22 10.51 -17.06
CA ASP A 106 11.39 11.62 -17.52
C ASP A 106 10.30 11.98 -16.48
N LEU A 107 9.69 10.99 -15.83
CA LEU A 107 8.71 11.20 -14.77
C LEU A 107 9.33 11.86 -13.53
N ILE A 108 10.50 11.38 -13.10
CA ILE A 108 11.24 11.93 -11.96
C ILE A 108 11.64 13.39 -12.25
N ASP A 109 12.18 13.65 -13.43
CA ASP A 109 12.62 15.00 -13.82
C ASP A 109 11.42 15.94 -13.95
N GLU A 110 10.28 15.48 -14.45
CA GLU A 110 9.06 16.28 -14.50
C GLU A 110 8.56 16.62 -13.08
N CYS A 111 8.60 15.68 -12.12
CA CYS A 111 8.29 15.97 -10.71
C CYS A 111 9.21 17.05 -10.14
N LEU A 112 10.51 16.91 -10.33
CA LEU A 112 11.51 17.84 -9.82
C LEU A 112 11.36 19.26 -10.41
N LYS A 113 10.95 19.36 -11.66
CA LYS A 113 10.66 20.65 -12.33
C LYS A 113 9.58 21.46 -11.61
N TYR A 114 8.62 20.77 -10.96
CA TYR A 114 7.56 21.40 -10.15
C TYR A 114 7.89 21.42 -8.65
N ASN A 115 9.12 21.11 -8.25
CA ASN A 115 9.57 20.98 -6.85
C ASN A 115 8.79 19.92 -6.06
N ILE A 116 8.34 18.86 -6.72
CA ILE A 116 7.69 17.71 -6.12
C ILE A 116 8.75 16.66 -5.83
N VAL A 117 8.90 16.29 -4.55
CA VAL A 117 9.85 15.25 -4.10
C VAL A 117 9.36 13.87 -4.58
N PRO A 118 10.13 13.13 -5.40
CA PRO A 118 9.77 11.77 -5.77
C PRO A 118 9.92 10.84 -4.56
N MET A 119 8.89 10.05 -4.26
CA MET A 119 8.91 8.95 -3.31
C MET A 119 8.64 7.66 -4.07
N VAL A 120 9.66 6.83 -4.27
CA VAL A 120 9.58 5.67 -5.16
C VAL A 120 9.28 4.40 -4.40
N THR A 121 8.22 3.70 -4.81
CA THR A 121 7.92 2.33 -4.39
C THR A 121 8.53 1.36 -5.39
N VAL A 122 9.46 0.52 -4.92
CA VAL A 122 10.17 -0.44 -5.78
C VAL A 122 9.23 -1.52 -6.29
N TYR A 123 8.35 -2.05 -5.43
CA TYR A 123 7.43 -3.11 -5.79
C TYR A 123 6.01 -2.86 -5.28
N HIS A 124 5.07 -2.81 -6.22
CA HIS A 124 3.63 -2.69 -5.94
C HIS A 124 2.84 -3.77 -6.69
N TRP A 125 3.19 -5.05 -6.43
CA TRP A 125 2.49 -6.28 -6.77
C TRP A 125 2.63 -6.79 -8.21
N ASP A 126 3.34 -6.08 -9.07
CA ASP A 126 3.43 -6.33 -10.51
C ASP A 126 4.66 -7.16 -10.91
N LEU A 127 4.82 -8.34 -10.27
CA LEU A 127 5.86 -9.30 -10.60
C LEU A 127 5.84 -9.61 -12.12
N PRO A 128 7.01 -9.61 -12.80
CA PRO A 128 7.09 -10.09 -14.20
C PRO A 128 6.56 -11.50 -14.32
N GLN A 129 5.63 -11.71 -15.26
CA GLN A 129 5.06 -13.04 -15.52
C GLN A 129 6.10 -14.09 -15.87
N ALA A 130 7.19 -13.67 -16.51
CA ALA A 130 8.29 -14.56 -16.85
C ALA A 130 8.92 -15.26 -15.62
N LEU A 131 9.03 -14.58 -14.48
CA LEU A 131 9.54 -15.17 -13.24
C LEU A 131 8.55 -16.14 -12.62
N GLU A 132 7.25 -15.85 -12.72
CA GLU A 132 6.19 -16.78 -12.32
C GLU A 132 6.21 -18.04 -13.16
N ASP A 133 6.33 -17.90 -14.49
CA ASP A 133 6.38 -19.02 -15.45
C ASP A 133 7.66 -19.87 -15.29
N GLN A 134 8.80 -19.25 -14.91
CA GLN A 134 10.09 -19.95 -14.80
C GLN A 134 10.25 -20.75 -13.50
N TYR A 135 9.81 -20.18 -12.37
CA TYR A 135 10.06 -20.79 -11.06
C TYR A 135 9.01 -20.43 -9.98
N HIS A 136 7.81 -20.02 -10.38
CA HIS A 136 6.71 -19.63 -9.47
C HIS A 136 7.01 -18.38 -8.62
N GLY A 137 7.84 -17.47 -9.14
CA GLY A 137 8.08 -16.16 -8.55
C GLY A 137 8.46 -16.20 -7.07
N TRP A 138 7.65 -15.59 -6.21
CA TRP A 138 7.91 -15.47 -4.77
C TRP A 138 7.99 -16.82 -4.00
N GLU A 139 7.59 -17.94 -4.59
CA GLU A 139 7.67 -19.26 -3.95
C GLU A 139 9.09 -19.82 -3.95
N ASP A 140 9.92 -19.42 -4.90
CA ASP A 140 11.30 -19.85 -5.01
C ASP A 140 12.26 -18.81 -4.43
N ARG A 141 13.28 -19.27 -3.73
CA ARG A 141 14.31 -18.40 -3.12
C ARG A 141 15.05 -17.53 -4.13
N ARG A 142 15.15 -17.94 -5.39
CA ARG A 142 15.80 -17.18 -6.48
C ARG A 142 15.21 -15.79 -6.66
N ILE A 143 13.94 -15.61 -6.32
CA ILE A 143 13.28 -14.29 -6.40
C ILE A 143 13.99 -13.21 -5.59
N VAL A 144 14.64 -13.59 -4.49
CA VAL A 144 15.35 -12.65 -3.62
C VAL A 144 16.47 -11.96 -4.38
N ASP A 145 17.29 -12.73 -5.10
CA ASP A 145 18.43 -12.18 -5.84
C ASP A 145 17.97 -11.42 -7.10
N ASP A 146 16.96 -11.92 -7.81
CA ASP A 146 16.35 -11.21 -8.94
C ASP A 146 15.74 -9.88 -8.51
N PHE A 147 15.04 -9.85 -7.37
CA PHE A 147 14.49 -8.62 -6.81
C PHE A 147 15.57 -7.61 -6.42
N VAL A 148 16.60 -8.07 -5.72
CA VAL A 148 17.74 -7.21 -5.30
C VAL A 148 18.47 -6.64 -6.52
N ASN A 149 18.65 -7.44 -7.59
CA ASN A 149 19.22 -6.95 -8.84
C ASN A 149 18.34 -5.85 -9.47
N TYR A 150 17.03 -6.06 -9.52
CA TYR A 150 16.07 -5.06 -9.99
C TYR A 150 16.13 -3.78 -9.14
N ALA A 151 16.01 -3.90 -7.82
CA ALA A 151 16.06 -2.76 -6.91
C ALA A 151 17.39 -1.98 -7.03
N THR A 152 18.52 -2.69 -7.09
CA THR A 152 19.84 -2.08 -7.23
C THR A 152 19.98 -1.32 -8.56
N THR A 153 19.38 -1.82 -9.63
CA THR A 153 19.33 -1.11 -10.92
C THR A 153 18.61 0.22 -10.79
N LEU A 154 17.47 0.25 -10.09
CA LEU A 154 16.73 1.49 -9.82
C LEU A 154 17.54 2.45 -8.95
N PHE A 155 18.19 1.95 -7.90
CA PHE A 155 19.02 2.76 -7.01
C PHE A 155 20.18 3.42 -7.75
N LYS A 156 20.87 2.67 -8.59
CA LYS A 156 21.98 3.20 -9.42
C LYS A 156 21.51 4.23 -10.43
N ARG A 157 20.30 4.04 -11.02
CA ARG A 157 19.78 4.95 -12.05
C ARG A 157 19.21 6.24 -11.46
N TYR A 158 18.51 6.17 -10.33
CA TYR A 158 17.69 7.28 -9.84
C TYR A 158 18.13 7.82 -8.47
N GLY A 159 19.05 7.16 -7.76
CA GLY A 159 19.38 7.51 -6.37
C GLY A 159 20.10 8.86 -6.20
N ASP A 160 20.59 9.44 -7.27
CA ASP A 160 21.08 10.82 -7.30
C ASP A 160 19.95 11.83 -7.08
N ARG A 161 18.74 11.55 -7.58
CA ARG A 161 17.52 12.40 -7.56
C ARG A 161 16.47 11.95 -6.57
N VAL A 162 16.34 10.64 -6.33
CA VAL A 162 15.35 10.05 -5.43
C VAL A 162 15.97 9.81 -4.06
N LYS A 163 15.38 10.42 -3.03
CA LYS A 163 15.87 10.31 -1.65
C LYS A 163 14.93 9.53 -0.73
N HIS A 164 13.72 9.20 -1.18
CA HIS A 164 12.70 8.48 -0.41
C HIS A 164 12.32 7.20 -1.13
N TRP A 165 12.57 6.04 -0.49
CA TRP A 165 12.36 4.73 -1.07
C TRP A 165 11.45 3.87 -0.20
N ILE A 166 10.44 3.27 -0.82
CA ILE A 166 9.59 2.23 -0.23
C ILE A 166 9.91 0.93 -0.97
N ILE A 167 10.48 -0.06 -0.29
CA ILE A 167 10.90 -1.29 -0.97
C ILE A 167 9.70 -2.13 -1.37
N LEU A 168 8.82 -2.46 -0.42
CA LEU A 168 7.62 -3.26 -0.67
C LEU A 168 6.37 -2.48 -0.27
N ASN A 169 5.33 -2.52 -1.11
CA ASN A 169 4.00 -2.09 -0.73
C ASN A 169 3.19 -3.27 -0.21
N GLU A 170 2.67 -3.13 1.01
CA GLU A 170 1.67 -4.04 1.62
C GLU A 170 1.98 -5.52 1.42
N GLN A 171 3.14 -5.95 1.92
CA GLN A 171 3.52 -7.37 1.85
C GLN A 171 2.43 -8.28 2.43
N ASN A 172 1.78 -7.87 3.51
CA ASN A 172 0.69 -8.60 4.14
C ASN A 172 -0.54 -8.78 3.21
N VAL A 173 -0.81 -7.81 2.33
CA VAL A 173 -1.94 -7.86 1.40
C VAL A 173 -1.62 -8.74 0.20
N PHE A 174 -0.53 -8.48 -0.53
CA PHE A 174 -0.29 -9.26 -1.75
C PHE A 174 -0.04 -10.74 -1.44
N THR A 175 0.62 -11.06 -0.32
CA THR A 175 0.84 -12.45 0.07
C THR A 175 -0.44 -13.10 0.59
N GLY A 176 -1.23 -12.40 1.41
CA GLY A 176 -2.50 -12.90 1.93
C GLY A 176 -3.52 -13.15 0.82
N HIS A 177 -3.68 -12.21 -0.09
CA HIS A 177 -4.61 -12.36 -1.21
C HIS A 177 -4.13 -13.35 -2.27
N GLY A 178 -2.81 -13.50 -2.44
CA GLY A 178 -2.23 -14.41 -3.44
C GLY A 178 -2.25 -15.87 -3.03
N TRP A 179 -1.95 -16.20 -1.76
CA TRP A 179 -1.77 -17.58 -1.30
C TRP A 179 -2.84 -18.06 -0.32
N MET A 180 -3.59 -17.16 0.32
CA MET A 180 -4.65 -17.54 1.24
C MET A 180 -6.04 -17.36 0.65
N LEU A 181 -6.31 -16.26 -0.07
CA LEU A 181 -7.65 -15.87 -0.52
C LEU A 181 -7.92 -16.12 -2.01
N ALA A 182 -6.92 -16.47 -2.81
CA ALA A 182 -7.01 -16.61 -4.27
C ALA A 182 -7.55 -15.36 -5.02
N LYS A 183 -7.41 -14.17 -4.41
CA LYS A 183 -7.93 -12.89 -4.93
C LYS A 183 -6.90 -12.10 -5.72
N HIS A 184 -5.61 -12.34 -5.48
CA HIS A 184 -4.49 -11.78 -6.25
C HIS A 184 -3.69 -12.91 -6.92
N PRO A 185 -2.80 -12.59 -7.90
CA PRO A 185 -1.85 -13.58 -8.40
C PRO A 185 -1.00 -14.17 -7.25
N PRO A 186 -0.63 -15.44 -7.26
CA PRO A 186 -0.90 -16.46 -8.27
C PRO A 186 -2.28 -17.11 -8.15
N GLY A 187 -3.12 -16.74 -7.18
CA GLY A 187 -4.48 -17.21 -7.05
C GLY A 187 -4.62 -18.54 -6.29
N LYS A 188 -3.75 -18.81 -5.32
CA LYS A 188 -3.81 -19.99 -4.45
C LYS A 188 -4.76 -19.78 -3.27
N PHE A 189 -5.33 -20.86 -2.78
CA PHE A 189 -6.31 -20.84 -1.67
C PHE A 189 -5.84 -21.69 -0.50
N LYS A 190 -5.85 -21.12 0.72
CA LYS A 190 -5.46 -21.77 1.99
C LYS A 190 -4.08 -22.48 1.95
N ASP A 191 -3.13 -22.01 1.12
CA ASP A 191 -1.78 -22.55 1.05
C ASP A 191 -0.87 -21.90 2.11
N MET A 192 -1.18 -22.19 3.36
CA MET A 192 -0.56 -21.56 4.54
C MET A 192 0.95 -21.79 4.61
N LYS A 193 1.42 -22.98 4.25
CA LYS A 193 2.86 -23.31 4.29
C LYS A 193 3.64 -22.46 3.28
N THR A 194 3.18 -22.41 2.03
CA THR A 194 3.79 -21.57 1.00
C THR A 194 3.66 -20.10 1.34
N TYR A 195 2.51 -19.67 1.89
CA TYR A 195 2.27 -18.28 2.30
C TYR A 195 3.33 -17.76 3.27
N TYR A 196 3.67 -18.50 4.33
CA TYR A 196 4.69 -18.06 5.28
C TYR A 196 6.10 -18.13 4.71
N GLN A 197 6.38 -19.08 3.81
CA GLN A 197 7.66 -19.13 3.11
C GLN A 197 7.83 -17.96 2.13
N VAL A 198 6.80 -17.62 1.37
CA VAL A 198 6.75 -16.43 0.49
C VAL A 198 6.99 -15.14 1.28
N ASN A 199 6.36 -15.02 2.46
CA ASN A 199 6.62 -13.86 3.33
C ASN A 199 8.08 -13.78 3.74
N HIS A 200 8.73 -14.91 4.05
CA HIS A 200 10.15 -14.92 4.38
C HIS A 200 11.02 -14.49 3.19
N HIS A 201 10.75 -14.98 1.99
CA HIS A 201 11.46 -14.54 0.78
C HIS A 201 11.30 -13.03 0.52
N ALA A 202 10.10 -12.49 0.72
CA ALA A 202 9.83 -11.06 0.59
C ALA A 202 10.57 -10.23 1.66
N PHE A 203 10.65 -10.71 2.91
CA PHE A 203 11.49 -10.08 3.94
C PHE A 203 12.96 -10.08 3.57
N MET A 204 13.47 -11.17 3.02
CA MET A 204 14.87 -11.24 2.57
C MET A 204 15.16 -10.31 1.40
N ALA A 205 14.22 -10.22 0.44
CA ALA A 205 14.31 -9.28 -0.67
C ALA A 205 14.31 -7.82 -0.18
N HIS A 206 13.42 -7.47 0.76
CA HIS A 206 13.42 -6.18 1.44
C HIS A 206 14.76 -5.92 2.13
N ALA A 207 15.20 -6.82 2.99
CA ALA A 207 16.40 -6.63 3.81
C ALA A 207 17.67 -6.42 2.96
N LYS A 208 17.92 -7.28 1.98
CA LYS A 208 19.06 -7.15 1.08
C LYS A 208 18.98 -5.86 0.25
N SER A 209 17.78 -5.43 -0.16
CA SER A 209 17.60 -4.17 -0.90
C SER A 209 17.86 -2.94 -0.03
N VAL A 210 17.43 -2.95 1.24
CA VAL A 210 17.76 -1.88 2.20
C VAL A 210 19.28 -1.75 2.36
N LEU A 211 19.98 -2.87 2.55
CA LEU A 211 21.44 -2.88 2.67
C LEU A 211 22.13 -2.35 1.41
N ALA A 212 21.69 -2.80 0.23
CA ALA A 212 22.22 -2.34 -1.06
C ALA A 212 22.00 -0.84 -1.29
N LEU A 213 20.82 -0.32 -0.93
CA LEU A 213 20.54 1.12 -1.03
C LEU A 213 21.46 1.93 -0.11
N LYS A 214 21.59 1.50 1.14
CA LYS A 214 22.42 2.20 2.14
C LYS A 214 23.91 2.14 1.85
N GLU A 215 24.38 1.13 1.13
CA GLU A 215 25.75 1.06 0.63
C GLU A 215 25.98 2.10 -0.48
N LEU A 216 25.04 2.26 -1.41
CA LEU A 216 25.12 3.19 -2.54
C LEU A 216 24.83 4.64 -2.12
N TYR A 217 23.81 4.83 -1.29
CA TYR A 217 23.29 6.13 -0.88
C TYR A 217 22.96 6.13 0.62
N PRO A 218 23.97 6.33 1.50
CA PRO A 218 23.78 6.27 2.97
C PRO A 218 22.71 7.21 3.50
N ASP A 219 22.53 8.37 2.86
CA ASP A 219 21.60 9.42 3.28
C ASP A 219 20.17 9.26 2.71
N ALA A 220 19.94 8.29 1.81
CA ALA A 220 18.61 8.01 1.32
C ALA A 220 17.73 7.43 2.43
N LEU A 221 16.49 7.89 2.54
CA LEU A 221 15.51 7.38 3.50
C LEU A 221 14.79 6.17 2.93
N VAL A 222 14.72 5.09 3.71
CA VAL A 222 14.15 3.81 3.27
C VAL A 222 13.25 3.16 4.31
N GLY A 223 12.15 2.58 3.82
CA GLY A 223 11.23 1.74 4.60
C GLY A 223 10.41 0.85 3.69
N SER A 224 9.37 0.22 4.23
CA SER A 224 8.32 -0.46 3.48
C SER A 224 6.96 -0.02 3.99
N SER A 225 5.94 -0.10 3.14
CA SER A 225 4.56 0.23 3.50
C SER A 225 3.81 -1.01 3.93
N PHE A 226 3.05 -0.86 5.00
CA PHE A 226 2.22 -1.91 5.58
C PHE A 226 0.75 -1.48 5.63
N ALA A 227 -0.18 -2.34 5.19
CA ALA A 227 -1.61 -2.11 5.38
C ALA A 227 -1.94 -2.36 6.86
N TYR A 228 -2.15 -1.28 7.62
CA TYR A 228 -2.39 -1.35 9.05
C TYR A 228 -3.76 -0.85 9.44
N GLY A 229 -4.62 -1.80 9.81
CA GLY A 229 -5.89 -1.53 10.49
C GLY A 229 -5.78 -1.96 11.95
N PRO A 230 -5.54 -1.03 12.89
CA PRO A 230 -5.40 -1.39 14.30
C PRO A 230 -6.66 -2.04 14.84
N ALA A 231 -6.49 -2.98 15.76
CA ALA A 231 -7.56 -3.77 16.32
C ALA A 231 -8.12 -3.15 17.61
N TYR A 232 -9.45 -3.23 17.75
CA TYR A 232 -10.19 -2.95 18.97
C TYR A 232 -10.86 -4.22 19.47
N ALA A 233 -10.65 -4.58 20.74
CA ALA A 233 -11.46 -5.61 21.37
C ALA A 233 -12.93 -5.15 21.46
N VAL A 234 -13.88 -6.02 21.16
CA VAL A 234 -15.33 -5.66 21.20
C VAL A 234 -15.85 -5.41 22.61
N SER A 235 -15.16 -5.92 23.63
CA SER A 235 -15.51 -5.71 25.04
C SER A 235 -14.28 -5.73 25.96
N ASP A 236 -14.51 -5.49 27.25
CA ASP A 236 -13.50 -5.58 28.31
C ASP A 236 -13.31 -7.01 28.87
N LYS A 237 -13.96 -8.01 28.31
CA LYS A 237 -13.74 -9.42 28.66
C LYS A 237 -12.30 -9.81 28.39
N PRO A 238 -11.62 -10.51 29.33
CA PRO A 238 -10.24 -10.94 29.15
C PRO A 238 -10.00 -11.73 27.87
N GLU A 239 -10.96 -12.57 27.46
CA GLU A 239 -10.89 -13.38 26.25
C GLU A 239 -10.87 -12.51 24.98
N ASP A 240 -11.66 -11.44 24.92
CA ASP A 240 -11.68 -10.50 23.77
C ASP A 240 -10.37 -9.70 23.72
N GLN A 241 -9.81 -9.32 24.88
CA GLN A 241 -8.51 -8.65 24.94
C GLN A 241 -7.38 -9.55 24.44
N MET A 242 -7.37 -10.84 24.84
CA MET A 242 -6.38 -11.82 24.35
C MET A 242 -6.56 -12.09 22.86
N ALA A 243 -7.79 -12.24 22.37
CA ALA A 243 -8.07 -12.39 20.94
C ALA A 243 -7.52 -11.22 20.11
N CYS A 244 -7.59 -9.98 20.65
CA CYS A 244 -7.01 -8.81 20.01
C CYS A 244 -5.47 -8.86 19.96
N VAL A 245 -4.81 -9.37 21.01
CA VAL A 245 -3.35 -9.58 21.02
C VAL A 245 -2.95 -10.64 19.99
N ASP A 246 -3.64 -11.78 19.95
CA ASP A 246 -3.37 -12.86 19.01
C ASP A 246 -3.57 -12.40 17.54
N TYR A 247 -4.65 -11.63 17.30
CA TYR A 247 -4.89 -11.04 15.98
C TYR A 247 -3.74 -10.12 15.56
N GLU A 248 -3.33 -9.19 16.42
CA GLU A 248 -2.26 -8.25 16.07
C GLU A 248 -0.90 -8.94 15.89
N ASP A 249 -0.59 -9.95 16.70
CA ASP A 249 0.65 -10.72 16.53
C ASP A 249 0.71 -11.45 15.19
N LEU A 250 -0.42 -11.95 14.69
CA LEU A 250 -0.49 -12.72 13.44
C LEU A 250 -0.78 -11.86 12.19
N LYS A 251 -1.49 -10.73 12.34
CA LYS A 251 -1.98 -9.92 11.22
C LYS A 251 -1.26 -8.58 11.05
N SER A 252 -0.47 -8.17 12.07
CA SER A 252 0.22 -6.89 12.05
C SER A 252 1.69 -7.03 12.44
N TYR A 253 1.97 -7.46 13.67
CA TYR A 253 3.32 -7.49 14.20
C TYR A 253 4.22 -8.53 13.54
N TYR A 254 3.65 -9.59 12.94
CA TYR A 254 4.40 -10.55 12.13
C TYR A 254 5.26 -9.88 11.05
N TRP A 255 4.74 -8.81 10.43
CA TRP A 255 5.48 -8.03 9.42
C TRP A 255 6.24 -6.85 10.02
N MET A 256 5.57 -6.04 10.84
CA MET A 256 6.16 -4.82 11.36
C MET A 256 7.38 -5.08 12.26
N ASP A 257 7.37 -6.15 13.08
CA ASP A 257 8.52 -6.51 13.90
C ASP A 257 9.73 -6.96 13.06
N VAL A 258 9.49 -7.63 11.93
CA VAL A 258 10.58 -8.01 11.02
C VAL A 258 11.18 -6.77 10.35
N TYR A 259 10.35 -5.83 9.89
CA TYR A 259 10.85 -4.58 9.31
C TYR A 259 11.61 -3.71 10.31
N ALA A 260 11.09 -3.57 11.54
CA ALA A 260 11.64 -2.66 12.53
C ALA A 260 12.73 -3.25 13.42
N TYR A 261 12.69 -4.56 13.68
CA TYR A 261 13.61 -5.23 14.59
C TYR A 261 14.42 -6.36 13.96
N GLY A 262 14.09 -6.78 12.73
CA GLY A 262 14.70 -7.93 12.07
C GLY A 262 14.43 -9.25 12.79
N ARG A 263 13.29 -9.37 13.45
CA ARG A 263 12.91 -10.59 14.20
C ARG A 263 11.42 -10.86 14.11
N TYR A 264 11.05 -12.10 14.11
CA TYR A 264 9.67 -12.56 14.18
C TYR A 264 9.10 -12.48 15.60
N PRO A 265 7.79 -12.16 15.80
CA PRO A 265 7.12 -12.27 17.09
C PRO A 265 7.15 -13.71 17.59
N ARG A 266 7.49 -13.90 18.88
CA ARG A 266 7.66 -15.26 19.45
C ARG A 266 6.36 -16.06 19.48
N SER A 267 5.25 -15.43 19.86
CA SER A 267 3.92 -16.03 19.92
C SER A 267 3.48 -16.53 18.54
N ALA A 268 3.58 -15.67 17.52
CA ALA A 268 3.27 -16.03 16.14
C ALA A 268 4.12 -17.24 15.69
N MET A 269 5.44 -17.22 15.89
CA MET A 269 6.31 -18.33 15.48
C MET A 269 5.96 -19.64 16.19
N LYS A 270 5.67 -19.60 17.50
CA LYS A 270 5.25 -20.80 18.25
C LYS A 270 3.93 -21.37 17.71
N TYR A 271 3.00 -20.51 17.34
CA TYR A 271 1.76 -20.94 16.70
C TYR A 271 2.02 -21.60 15.33
N LEU A 272 2.84 -20.97 14.48
CA LEU A 272 3.17 -21.51 13.16
C LEU A 272 3.94 -22.83 13.23
N GLU A 273 4.87 -22.97 14.20
CA GLU A 273 5.59 -24.21 14.49
C GLU A 273 4.60 -25.33 14.88
N SER A 274 3.61 -25.02 15.72
CA SER A 274 2.60 -26.00 16.15
C SER A 274 1.72 -26.51 15.02
N LEU A 275 1.52 -25.66 13.97
CA LEU A 275 0.78 -26.04 12.76
C LEU A 275 1.67 -26.69 11.69
N GLY A 276 3.00 -26.72 11.87
CA GLY A 276 3.95 -27.24 10.88
C GLY A 276 4.08 -26.37 9.64
N VAL A 277 3.77 -25.06 9.74
CA VAL A 277 3.77 -24.09 8.62
C VAL A 277 4.78 -22.95 8.80
N ALA A 278 5.60 -23.00 9.83
CA ALA A 278 6.66 -22.01 10.01
C ALA A 278 7.61 -21.98 8.80
N PRO A 279 8.10 -20.78 8.38
CA PRO A 279 9.01 -20.68 7.27
C PRO A 279 10.36 -21.35 7.56
N HIS A 280 11.00 -21.86 6.53
CA HIS A 280 12.37 -22.32 6.58
C HIS A 280 13.33 -21.13 6.45
N PHE A 281 14.34 -21.09 7.31
CA PHE A 281 15.42 -20.11 7.28
C PHE A 281 16.70 -20.77 6.76
N GLU A 282 17.40 -20.08 5.87
CA GLU A 282 18.77 -20.43 5.52
C GLU A 282 19.76 -19.83 6.53
N GLU A 283 20.98 -20.36 6.54
CA GLU A 283 22.05 -19.82 7.39
C GLU A 283 22.32 -18.34 7.06
N GLY A 284 22.35 -17.49 8.08
CA GLY A 284 22.58 -16.06 7.95
C GLY A 284 21.35 -15.21 7.68
N ASP A 285 20.15 -15.78 7.43
CA ASP A 285 18.95 -15.01 7.13
C ASP A 285 18.57 -14.06 8.27
N LEU A 286 18.58 -14.53 9.50
CA LEU A 286 18.18 -13.72 10.66
C LEU A 286 19.17 -12.58 10.95
N GLU A 287 20.44 -12.79 10.69
CA GLU A 287 21.49 -11.77 10.78
C GLU A 287 21.29 -10.67 9.73
N ILE A 288 20.94 -11.06 8.50
CA ILE A 288 20.64 -10.10 7.39
C ILE A 288 19.40 -9.29 7.75
N LEU A 289 18.32 -9.92 8.22
CA LEU A 289 17.11 -9.20 8.65
C LEU A 289 17.43 -8.16 9.73
N LYS A 290 18.21 -8.56 10.75
CA LYS A 290 18.61 -7.69 11.85
C LYS A 290 19.51 -6.53 11.38
N ALA A 291 20.44 -6.80 10.49
CA ALA A 291 21.32 -5.78 9.93
C ALA A 291 20.55 -4.74 9.12
N ALA A 292 19.56 -5.18 8.32
CA ALA A 292 18.69 -4.31 7.54
C ALA A 292 17.75 -3.46 8.41
N ALA A 293 17.14 -4.07 9.42
CA ALA A 293 16.24 -3.37 10.35
C ALA A 293 16.95 -2.20 11.05
N ALA A 294 18.24 -2.34 11.36
CA ALA A 294 19.05 -1.25 11.93
C ALA A 294 19.32 -0.11 10.96
N LYS A 295 18.93 -0.21 9.69
CA LYS A 295 19.12 0.78 8.62
C LYS A 295 17.80 1.34 8.09
N VAL A 296 16.65 0.81 8.50
CA VAL A 296 15.33 1.35 8.14
C VAL A 296 15.15 2.70 8.82
N ASP A 297 14.66 3.69 8.07
CA ASP A 297 14.51 5.07 8.55
C ASP A 297 13.08 5.40 8.96
N PHE A 298 12.09 4.71 8.40
CA PHE A 298 10.67 4.95 8.68
C PHE A 298 9.80 3.70 8.50
N MET A 299 8.65 3.70 9.14
CA MET A 299 7.56 2.76 8.86
C MET A 299 6.54 3.44 7.94
N GLY A 300 6.32 2.87 6.75
CA GLY A 300 5.23 3.26 5.87
C GLY A 300 3.90 2.65 6.35
N VAL A 301 2.85 3.43 6.36
CA VAL A 301 1.51 3.02 6.81
C VAL A 301 0.47 3.35 5.77
N ASN A 302 -0.22 2.34 5.27
CA ASN A 302 -1.43 2.49 4.49
C ASN A 302 -2.62 2.27 5.45
N TYR A 303 -3.37 3.34 5.69
CA TYR A 303 -4.46 3.33 6.65
C TYR A 303 -5.80 3.59 5.96
N TYR A 304 -6.75 2.67 6.10
CA TYR A 304 -8.10 2.79 5.53
C TYR A 304 -9.20 2.48 6.51
N LYS A 305 -8.98 1.57 7.48
CA LYS A 305 -10.01 1.07 8.39
C LYS A 305 -9.39 0.55 9.69
N THR A 306 -10.24 0.37 10.69
CA THR A 306 -9.95 -0.40 11.89
C THR A 306 -10.71 -1.72 11.90
N CYS A 307 -10.30 -2.66 12.75
CA CYS A 307 -10.93 -3.96 12.92
C CYS A 307 -11.49 -4.10 14.34
N SER A 308 -12.66 -4.73 14.48
CA SER A 308 -13.20 -5.18 15.77
C SER A 308 -12.88 -6.64 15.96
N ILE A 309 -12.38 -7.01 17.14
CA ILE A 309 -11.92 -8.36 17.44
C ILE A 309 -12.69 -8.92 18.64
N GLU A 310 -13.22 -10.12 18.48
CA GLU A 310 -13.93 -10.87 19.50
C GLU A 310 -13.31 -12.27 19.63
N TYR A 311 -13.31 -12.82 20.83
CA TYR A 311 -12.91 -14.21 21.02
C TYR A 311 -13.79 -15.16 20.19
N ASN A 312 -13.16 -16.14 19.58
CA ASN A 312 -13.82 -17.12 18.73
C ASN A 312 -13.66 -18.52 19.34
N PRO A 313 -14.74 -19.16 19.84
CA PRO A 313 -14.63 -20.50 20.43
C PRO A 313 -14.19 -21.54 19.40
N LEU A 314 -13.78 -22.72 19.88
CA LEU A 314 -13.27 -23.81 19.03
C LEU A 314 -14.28 -24.32 17.98
N ASP A 315 -15.58 -24.21 18.28
CA ASP A 315 -16.70 -24.54 17.39
C ASP A 315 -17.28 -23.29 16.68
N GLY A 316 -16.54 -22.19 16.71
CA GLY A 316 -16.94 -20.90 16.15
C GLY A 316 -16.68 -20.75 14.64
N VAL A 317 -16.46 -19.53 14.21
CA VAL A 317 -16.27 -19.18 12.80
C VAL A 317 -14.91 -19.69 12.29
N ASP A 318 -14.90 -20.51 11.24
CA ASP A 318 -13.73 -20.90 10.46
C ASP A 318 -13.84 -20.32 9.05
N SER A 319 -13.31 -19.13 8.86
CA SER A 319 -13.38 -18.42 7.59
C SER A 319 -12.21 -17.46 7.43
N LEU A 320 -11.67 -17.37 6.22
CA LEU A 320 -10.66 -16.38 5.87
C LEU A 320 -11.25 -14.97 5.64
N GLY A 321 -12.57 -14.85 5.75
CA GLY A 321 -13.26 -13.62 5.43
C GLY A 321 -13.40 -13.35 3.93
N GLY A 322 -14.21 -12.37 3.58
CA GLY A 322 -14.42 -11.93 2.21
C GLY A 322 -14.56 -10.42 2.13
N GLU A 323 -13.84 -9.81 1.21
CA GLU A 323 -13.98 -8.39 0.95
C GLU A 323 -15.13 -8.10 -0.02
N ASN A 324 -15.82 -6.99 0.22
CA ASN A 324 -16.80 -6.44 -0.69
C ASN A 324 -16.12 -5.83 -1.92
N ASN A 325 -16.24 -6.47 -3.08
CA ASN A 325 -15.65 -6.00 -4.34
C ASN A 325 -16.64 -5.29 -5.27
N THR A 326 -17.91 -5.15 -4.85
CA THR A 326 -18.98 -4.62 -5.70
C THR A 326 -19.47 -3.24 -5.27
N GLY A 327 -19.12 -2.77 -4.08
CA GLY A 327 -19.67 -1.55 -3.49
C GLY A 327 -21.09 -1.71 -2.96
N LYS A 328 -21.60 -2.95 -2.82
CA LYS A 328 -22.89 -3.21 -2.18
C LYS A 328 -22.68 -3.45 -0.70
N LYS A 329 -23.08 -2.50 0.14
CA LYS A 329 -22.97 -2.60 1.61
C LYS A 329 -23.50 -3.91 2.16
N GLY A 330 -22.81 -4.46 3.18
CA GLY A 330 -23.21 -5.68 3.88
C GLY A 330 -22.84 -6.97 3.15
N THR A 331 -21.95 -6.93 2.16
CA THR A 331 -21.52 -8.14 1.43
C THR A 331 -20.12 -8.61 1.82
N ALA A 332 -19.42 -7.90 2.72
CA ALA A 332 -18.19 -8.40 3.32
C ALA A 332 -18.48 -9.60 4.24
N GLU A 333 -17.62 -10.62 4.19
CA GLU A 333 -17.75 -11.84 4.99
C GLU A 333 -16.83 -11.77 6.22
N MET A 334 -17.32 -12.30 7.35
CA MET A 334 -16.58 -12.33 8.60
C MET A 334 -15.38 -13.27 8.53
N GLU A 335 -14.20 -12.78 8.91
CA GLU A 335 -13.02 -13.60 9.16
C GLU A 335 -13.09 -14.21 10.56
N GLY A 336 -12.60 -15.45 10.74
CA GLY A 336 -12.47 -16.08 12.04
C GLY A 336 -11.51 -17.27 12.04
N VAL A 337 -10.77 -17.39 13.14
CA VAL A 337 -9.90 -18.53 13.44
C VAL A 337 -10.40 -19.18 14.72
N PRO A 338 -10.92 -20.43 14.66
CA PRO A 338 -11.43 -21.13 15.83
C PRO A 338 -10.43 -21.22 16.97
N GLY A 339 -10.88 -20.96 18.19
CA GLY A 339 -10.07 -20.96 19.40
C GLY A 339 -9.19 -19.70 19.59
N MET A 340 -9.28 -18.71 18.70
CA MET A 340 -8.49 -17.48 18.76
C MET A 340 -9.37 -16.23 18.63
N TYR A 341 -9.70 -15.82 17.41
CA TYR A 341 -10.42 -14.57 17.15
C TYR A 341 -11.42 -14.70 15.99
N LYS A 342 -12.39 -13.80 15.97
CA LYS A 342 -13.21 -13.44 14.81
C LYS A 342 -13.29 -11.94 14.65
N VAL A 343 -13.61 -11.47 13.44
CA VAL A 343 -13.63 -10.06 13.06
C VAL A 343 -15.05 -9.63 12.74
N PRO A 344 -15.89 -9.32 13.75
CA PRO A 344 -17.25 -8.85 13.52
C PRO A 344 -17.26 -7.43 12.96
N ALA A 345 -18.36 -7.07 12.28
CA ALA A 345 -18.57 -5.69 11.84
C ALA A 345 -18.64 -4.74 13.05
N ASN A 346 -17.97 -3.59 12.96
CA ASN A 346 -18.06 -2.55 13.97
C ASN A 346 -19.34 -1.75 13.78
N THR A 347 -20.30 -1.90 14.71
CA THR A 347 -21.60 -1.19 14.67
C THR A 347 -21.54 0.22 15.23
N ASN A 348 -20.42 0.63 15.84
CA ASN A 348 -20.24 1.97 16.43
C ASN A 348 -19.65 2.98 15.45
N LEU A 349 -19.19 2.53 14.26
CA LEU A 349 -18.56 3.36 13.25
C LEU A 349 -19.34 3.34 11.93
N PRO A 350 -19.39 4.45 11.20
CA PRO A 350 -19.90 4.45 9.86
C PRO A 350 -18.97 3.64 8.93
N THR A 351 -19.51 3.18 7.80
CA THR A 351 -18.77 2.43 6.80
C THR A 351 -18.90 3.06 5.42
N THR A 352 -17.88 2.83 4.58
CA THR A 352 -17.94 3.12 3.15
C THR A 352 -18.91 2.15 2.45
N ASP A 353 -19.17 2.37 1.14
CA ASP A 353 -19.96 1.44 0.32
C ASP A 353 -19.28 0.04 0.18
N TRP A 354 -17.98 -0.04 0.47
CA TRP A 354 -17.19 -1.28 0.49
C TRP A 354 -17.02 -1.89 1.88
N ASP A 355 -17.87 -1.55 2.84
CA ASP A 355 -17.88 -2.05 4.23
C ASP A 355 -16.61 -1.74 5.04
N TRP A 356 -15.81 -0.78 4.61
CA TRP A 356 -14.66 -0.33 5.39
C TRP A 356 -15.09 0.69 6.44
N THR A 357 -14.69 0.49 7.69
CA THR A 357 -14.97 1.47 8.76
C THR A 357 -14.34 2.82 8.45
N ILE A 358 -15.09 3.88 8.66
CA ILE A 358 -14.57 5.26 8.61
C ILE A 358 -14.20 5.65 10.05
N ASP A 359 -12.90 5.63 10.35
CA ASP A 359 -12.39 5.86 11.70
C ASP A 359 -11.17 6.79 11.70
N PRO A 360 -11.38 8.09 11.73
CA PRO A 360 -10.28 9.06 11.81
C PRO A 360 -9.42 8.90 13.06
N MET A 361 -10.02 8.59 14.22
CA MET A 361 -9.29 8.37 15.47
C MET A 361 -8.41 7.12 15.41
N GLY A 362 -8.82 6.12 14.63
CA GLY A 362 -8.03 4.91 14.36
C GLY A 362 -6.69 5.21 13.72
N LEU A 363 -6.59 6.24 12.87
CA LEU A 363 -5.31 6.70 12.31
C LEU A 363 -4.37 7.22 13.39
N ARG A 364 -4.87 8.07 14.31
CA ARG A 364 -4.08 8.54 15.45
C ARG A 364 -3.68 7.38 16.37
N PHE A 365 -4.60 6.45 16.60
CA PHE A 365 -4.34 5.24 17.40
C PHE A 365 -3.24 4.38 16.76
N ALA A 366 -3.28 4.16 15.45
CA ALA A 366 -2.25 3.46 14.69
C ALA A 366 -0.88 4.13 14.86
N CYS A 367 -0.79 5.44 14.63
CA CYS A 367 0.45 6.21 14.80
C CYS A 367 1.04 6.08 16.21
N ARG A 368 0.20 6.16 17.24
CA ARG A 368 0.64 6.03 18.64
C ARG A 368 1.13 4.62 18.97
N LYS A 369 0.44 3.58 18.48
CA LYS A 369 0.87 2.19 18.66
C LYS A 369 2.24 1.94 18.02
N ILE A 370 2.43 2.41 16.78
CA ILE A 370 3.70 2.29 16.06
C ILE A 370 4.80 3.04 16.80
N THR A 371 4.57 4.29 17.17
CA THR A 371 5.55 5.11 17.92
C THR A 371 5.95 4.45 19.25
N SER A 372 4.97 3.93 19.99
CA SER A 372 5.25 3.28 21.28
C SER A 372 6.03 1.98 21.16
N ARG A 373 5.82 1.22 20.04
CA ARG A 373 6.46 -0.09 19.84
C ARG A 373 7.83 0.03 19.18
N TYR A 374 7.98 0.91 18.17
CA TYR A 374 9.13 0.89 17.28
C TYR A 374 10.03 2.12 17.37
N ASP A 375 9.53 3.24 17.88
CA ASP A 375 10.22 4.54 17.90
C ASP A 375 10.79 4.95 16.54
N LEU A 376 10.15 4.52 15.45
CA LEU A 376 10.49 4.93 14.08
C LEU A 376 9.63 6.10 13.62
N PRO A 377 10.16 6.99 12.77
CA PRO A 377 9.34 7.92 12.02
C PRO A 377 8.28 7.18 11.18
N ILE A 378 7.17 7.86 10.93
CA ILE A 378 6.04 7.31 10.17
C ILE A 378 5.86 8.10 8.88
N VAL A 379 5.63 7.40 7.79
CA VAL A 379 5.11 7.94 6.54
C VAL A 379 3.71 7.36 6.36
N ILE A 380 2.67 8.21 6.39
CA ILE A 380 1.36 7.76 5.92
C ILE A 380 1.44 7.69 4.40
N SER A 381 1.72 6.49 3.92
CA SER A 381 1.98 6.24 2.50
C SER A 381 0.72 6.07 1.68
N GLU A 382 -0.42 5.77 2.34
CA GLU A 382 -1.76 5.81 1.74
C GLU A 382 -2.82 6.08 2.80
N ASN A 383 -3.77 6.97 2.47
CA ASN A 383 -5.05 7.13 3.15
C ASN A 383 -6.05 7.75 2.17
N GLY A 384 -7.27 7.24 2.10
CA GLY A 384 -8.26 7.76 1.15
C GLY A 384 -9.60 7.06 1.20
N LEU A 385 -10.58 7.69 0.55
CA LEU A 385 -11.95 7.21 0.44
C LEU A 385 -12.23 6.78 -1.00
N GLY A 386 -12.48 5.48 -1.20
CA GLY A 386 -13.08 4.98 -2.43
C GLY A 386 -14.58 5.23 -2.42
N ALA A 387 -15.10 5.88 -3.45
CA ALA A 387 -16.51 6.24 -3.57
C ALA A 387 -17.00 6.14 -5.03
N PHE A 388 -18.31 6.15 -5.22
CA PHE A 388 -18.95 6.37 -6.52
C PHE A 388 -19.02 7.88 -6.78
N ASP A 389 -18.12 8.39 -7.60
CA ASP A 389 -18.15 9.79 -7.99
C ASP A 389 -19.13 9.99 -9.16
N LYS A 390 -19.80 11.14 -9.19
CA LYS A 390 -20.78 11.48 -10.19
C LYS A 390 -20.39 12.76 -10.90
N LEU A 391 -20.28 12.69 -12.23
CA LEU A 391 -20.03 13.86 -13.07
C LEU A 391 -21.35 14.61 -13.29
N GLU A 392 -21.45 15.83 -12.79
CA GLU A 392 -22.61 16.71 -12.91
C GLU A 392 -22.17 18.05 -13.54
N ASP A 393 -22.76 18.40 -14.66
CA ASP A 393 -22.42 19.64 -15.41
C ASP A 393 -20.91 19.89 -15.64
N GLY A 394 -20.16 18.80 -15.82
CA GLY A 394 -18.70 18.84 -16.06
C GLY A 394 -17.83 18.96 -14.80
N GLN A 395 -18.41 18.79 -13.62
CA GLN A 395 -17.76 18.90 -12.31
C GLN A 395 -18.03 17.67 -11.45
N ILE A 396 -17.18 17.42 -10.45
CA ILE A 396 -17.37 16.40 -9.41
C ILE A 396 -17.42 17.11 -8.06
N HIS A 397 -18.58 17.05 -7.42
CA HIS A 397 -18.82 17.60 -6.09
C HIS A 397 -18.63 16.51 -5.03
N ASP A 398 -17.41 16.34 -4.53
CA ASP A 398 -17.01 15.26 -3.63
C ASP A 398 -16.78 15.71 -2.18
N SER A 399 -17.75 16.45 -1.63
CA SER A 399 -17.73 16.92 -0.24
C SER A 399 -17.53 15.80 0.78
N TYR A 400 -18.03 14.59 0.50
CA TYR A 400 -17.82 13.38 1.32
C TYR A 400 -16.34 12.98 1.40
N ARG A 401 -15.55 13.19 0.33
CA ARG A 401 -14.10 12.94 0.34
C ARG A 401 -13.38 14.02 1.13
N ILE A 402 -13.80 15.28 0.98
CA ILE A 402 -13.28 16.41 1.78
C ILE A 402 -13.50 16.14 3.27
N GLU A 403 -14.71 15.76 3.67
CA GLU A 403 -15.03 15.44 5.08
C GLU A 403 -14.18 14.28 5.60
N TYR A 404 -14.05 13.19 4.84
CA TYR A 404 -13.21 12.05 5.20
C TYR A 404 -11.76 12.48 5.45
N LEU A 405 -11.15 13.17 4.48
CA LEU A 405 -9.75 13.58 4.57
C LEU A 405 -9.52 14.60 5.68
N ARG A 406 -10.43 15.60 5.84
CA ARG A 406 -10.38 16.59 6.92
C ARG A 406 -10.30 15.91 8.28
N ASN A 407 -11.23 15.01 8.55
CA ASN A 407 -11.32 14.35 9.85
C ASN A 407 -10.06 13.50 10.13
N HIS A 408 -9.50 12.82 9.10
CA HIS A 408 -8.26 12.05 9.25
C HIS A 408 -7.03 12.95 9.46
N ILE A 409 -6.94 14.08 8.74
CA ILE A 409 -5.84 15.04 8.90
C ILE A 409 -5.88 15.72 10.27
N GLU A 410 -7.07 16.03 10.80
CA GLU A 410 -7.23 16.54 12.18
C GLU A 410 -6.67 15.55 13.21
N GLU A 411 -6.97 14.26 13.08
CA GLU A 411 -6.45 13.25 14.00
C GLU A 411 -4.95 13.01 13.78
N LEU A 412 -4.45 13.15 12.56
CA LEU A 412 -3.01 13.09 12.28
C LEU A 412 -2.26 14.27 12.90
N LYS A 413 -2.83 15.48 12.86
CA LYS A 413 -2.30 16.67 13.56
C LYS A 413 -2.18 16.42 15.07
N LYS A 414 -3.22 15.84 15.68
CA LYS A 414 -3.19 15.42 17.08
C LYS A 414 -2.16 14.32 17.37
N ALA A 415 -1.90 13.42 16.41
CA ALA A 415 -0.84 12.42 16.54
C ALA A 415 0.56 13.07 16.60
N CYS A 416 0.79 14.13 15.82
CA CYS A 416 2.03 14.91 15.92
C CYS A 416 2.15 15.55 17.31
N ASP A 417 1.08 16.13 17.86
CA ASP A 417 1.05 16.69 19.21
C ASP A 417 1.29 15.62 20.29
N ASP A 418 0.84 14.38 20.07
CA ASP A 418 1.10 13.22 20.94
C ASP A 418 2.57 12.76 20.91
N GLY A 419 3.40 13.34 20.03
CA GLY A 419 4.82 13.04 19.90
C GLY A 419 5.16 12.02 18.80
N CYS A 420 4.22 11.65 17.94
CA CYS A 420 4.52 10.82 16.77
C CYS A 420 5.32 11.63 15.75
N ARG A 421 6.43 11.06 15.27
CA ARG A 421 7.26 11.68 14.24
C ARG A 421 6.70 11.30 12.86
N ILE A 422 5.86 12.15 12.29
CA ILE A 422 5.21 11.90 10.99
C ILE A 422 5.89 12.77 9.94
N LEU A 423 6.48 12.12 8.91
CA LEU A 423 7.27 12.78 7.86
C LEU A 423 6.43 13.22 6.67
N ALA A 424 5.43 12.43 6.32
CA ALA A 424 4.61 12.65 5.13
C ALA A 424 3.20 12.10 5.29
N TYR A 425 2.29 12.68 4.53
CA TYR A 425 0.94 12.17 4.34
C TYR A 425 0.63 12.11 2.85
N CYS A 426 0.51 10.91 2.30
CA CYS A 426 0.13 10.67 0.92
C CYS A 426 -1.30 10.16 0.86
N THR A 427 -2.13 10.87 0.12
CA THR A 427 -3.50 10.39 -0.14
C THR A 427 -3.50 9.28 -1.17
N TRP A 428 -4.43 8.33 -1.03
CA TRP A 428 -4.77 7.40 -2.09
C TRP A 428 -6.07 7.82 -2.74
N SER A 429 -6.01 8.33 -3.95
CA SER A 429 -4.89 8.50 -4.87
C SER A 429 -4.90 9.90 -5.48
N TYR A 430 -3.91 10.21 -6.34
CA TYR A 430 -3.90 11.49 -7.04
C TYR A 430 -4.99 11.58 -8.13
N THR A 431 -4.94 10.67 -9.12
CA THR A 431 -6.01 10.49 -10.10
C THR A 431 -6.93 9.34 -9.71
N ASP A 432 -8.13 9.30 -10.24
CA ASP A 432 -8.88 8.05 -10.31
C ASP A 432 -8.02 7.00 -11.02
N LEU A 433 -8.21 5.73 -10.67
CA LEU A 433 -7.36 4.64 -11.14
C LEU A 433 -8.12 3.31 -11.19
N LEU A 434 -7.47 2.28 -11.72
CA LEU A 434 -7.97 0.91 -11.62
C LEU A 434 -7.88 0.43 -10.17
N SER A 435 -9.02 0.25 -9.51
CA SER A 435 -9.07 -0.24 -8.12
C SER A 435 -9.01 -1.77 -8.08
N TRP A 436 -7.87 -2.34 -8.50
CA TRP A 436 -7.61 -3.79 -8.51
C TRP A 436 -8.83 -4.63 -8.92
N LEU A 437 -9.52 -5.26 -7.93
CA LEU A 437 -10.68 -6.13 -8.15
C LEU A 437 -12.00 -5.38 -8.34
N ASN A 438 -12.06 -4.08 -8.01
CA ASN A 438 -13.28 -3.27 -8.00
C ASN A 438 -13.51 -2.51 -9.31
N GLY A 439 -12.59 -2.58 -10.26
CA GLY A 439 -12.66 -1.85 -11.52
C GLY A 439 -12.46 -0.33 -11.37
N TYR A 440 -13.02 0.44 -12.29
CA TYR A 440 -12.91 1.91 -12.28
C TYR A 440 -14.05 2.61 -11.53
N GLN A 441 -15.09 1.89 -11.11
CA GLN A 441 -16.23 2.45 -10.37
C GLN A 441 -15.84 2.96 -8.97
N LYS A 442 -14.84 2.36 -8.33
CA LYS A 442 -14.34 2.77 -7.01
C LYS A 442 -13.27 3.83 -7.18
N ARG A 443 -13.68 5.09 -7.07
CA ARG A 443 -12.84 6.25 -7.35
C ARG A 443 -12.26 6.84 -6.08
N TYR A 444 -10.97 7.17 -6.13
CA TYR A 444 -10.22 7.69 -4.97
C TYR A 444 -9.58 9.05 -5.22
N GLY A 445 -9.40 9.43 -6.50
CA GLY A 445 -8.56 10.54 -6.90
C GLY A 445 -9.10 11.91 -6.52
N PHE A 446 -8.20 12.88 -6.45
CA PHE A 446 -8.51 14.33 -6.52
C PHE A 446 -8.85 14.76 -7.92
N VAL A 447 -8.35 14.05 -8.92
CA VAL A 447 -8.60 14.29 -10.32
C VAL A 447 -9.44 13.14 -10.87
N TYR A 448 -10.66 13.46 -11.30
CA TYR A 448 -11.51 12.55 -12.03
C TYR A 448 -10.91 12.28 -13.40
N VAL A 449 -10.87 11.01 -13.78
CA VAL A 449 -10.50 10.60 -15.14
C VAL A 449 -11.76 10.12 -15.84
N ASP A 450 -12.06 10.74 -16.99
CA ASP A 450 -13.23 10.40 -17.80
C ASP A 450 -13.06 9.05 -18.47
N ARG A 451 -13.32 8.01 -17.68
CA ARG A 451 -13.25 6.60 -18.03
C ARG A 451 -14.20 5.79 -17.16
N ASP A 452 -14.80 4.76 -17.73
CA ASP A 452 -15.56 3.74 -17.00
C ASP A 452 -14.98 2.33 -17.20
N GLU A 453 -15.79 1.30 -17.00
CA GLU A 453 -15.36 -0.10 -17.08
C GLU A 453 -15.09 -0.59 -18.52
N ASP A 454 -15.64 0.07 -19.53
CA ASP A 454 -15.33 -0.20 -20.94
C ASP A 454 -14.04 0.53 -21.34
N GLU A 455 -13.04 -0.21 -21.79
CA GLU A 455 -11.75 0.35 -22.19
C GLU A 455 -11.83 1.37 -23.34
N ASN A 456 -12.89 1.31 -24.13
CA ASN A 456 -13.15 2.23 -25.22
C ASN A 456 -14.03 3.42 -24.83
N SER A 457 -14.50 3.45 -23.58
CA SER A 457 -15.33 4.54 -23.08
C SER A 457 -14.49 5.71 -22.56
N GLY A 458 -15.11 6.90 -22.60
CA GLY A 458 -14.51 8.13 -22.07
C GLY A 458 -13.39 8.69 -22.92
N THR A 459 -12.97 9.88 -22.54
CA THR A 459 -11.96 10.68 -23.25
C THR A 459 -10.62 10.69 -22.54
N LEU A 460 -10.51 10.07 -21.35
CA LEU A 460 -9.39 10.17 -20.42
C LEU A 460 -9.09 11.59 -19.93
N LYS A 461 -10.02 12.54 -20.14
CA LYS A 461 -9.88 13.91 -19.68
C LYS A 461 -9.71 13.94 -18.15
N ARG A 462 -8.77 14.78 -17.71
CA ARG A 462 -8.52 15.06 -16.29
C ARG A 462 -9.43 16.20 -15.85
N ILE A 463 -10.26 15.96 -14.84
CA ILE A 463 -11.17 16.95 -14.28
C ILE A 463 -10.87 17.07 -12.79
N PRO A 464 -10.24 18.16 -12.31
CA PRO A 464 -10.05 18.40 -10.89
C PRO A 464 -11.40 18.44 -10.15
N LYS A 465 -11.51 17.69 -9.04
CA LYS A 465 -12.71 17.62 -8.19
C LYS A 465 -12.70 18.76 -7.17
N ASP A 466 -13.78 18.95 -6.43
CA ASP A 466 -13.82 19.95 -5.35
C ASP A 466 -12.73 19.66 -4.30
N SER A 467 -12.46 18.40 -4.00
CA SER A 467 -11.40 17.97 -3.10
C SER A 467 -9.98 18.35 -3.56
N TYR A 468 -9.74 18.52 -4.86
CA TYR A 468 -8.48 19.02 -5.38
C TYR A 468 -8.19 20.45 -4.90
N TYR A 469 -9.16 21.34 -5.01
CA TYR A 469 -9.01 22.74 -4.60
C TYR A 469 -8.95 22.89 -3.10
N TRP A 470 -9.70 22.06 -2.37
CA TRP A 470 -9.64 22.02 -0.93
C TRP A 470 -8.25 21.52 -0.43
N TYR A 471 -7.71 20.45 -1.01
CA TYR A 471 -6.40 19.91 -0.59
C TYR A 471 -5.25 20.87 -0.95
N LYS A 472 -5.37 21.59 -2.07
CA LYS A 472 -4.45 22.69 -2.39
C LYS A 472 -4.36 23.68 -1.23
N LYS A 473 -5.47 24.09 -0.66
CA LYS A 473 -5.49 25.01 0.49
C LYS A 473 -4.88 24.40 1.75
N VAL A 474 -5.13 23.14 2.01
CA VAL A 474 -4.48 22.39 3.11
C VAL A 474 -2.96 22.43 2.97
N ILE A 475 -2.44 22.22 1.76
CA ILE A 475 -1.00 22.26 1.48
C ILE A 475 -0.43 23.68 1.67
N GLU A 476 -1.10 24.68 1.11
CA GLU A 476 -0.68 26.10 1.19
C GLU A 476 -0.58 26.60 2.63
N THR A 477 -1.48 26.13 3.51
CA THR A 477 -1.54 26.52 4.92
C THR A 477 -0.82 25.54 5.85
N ASN A 478 -0.14 24.53 5.31
CA ASN A 478 0.48 23.45 6.09
C ASN A 478 -0.48 22.80 7.10
N GLY A 479 -1.76 22.59 6.70
CA GLY A 479 -2.79 21.97 7.53
C GLY A 479 -3.39 22.88 8.61
N GLU A 480 -3.21 24.20 8.50
CA GLU A 480 -3.86 25.15 9.42
C GLU A 480 -5.35 25.34 9.06
N GLU A 481 -5.67 25.38 7.76
CA GLU A 481 -7.04 25.48 7.26
C GLU A 481 -7.46 24.15 6.62
N LEU A 482 -8.39 23.44 7.27
CA LEU A 482 -8.95 22.16 6.85
C LEU A 482 -10.39 22.26 6.38
#